data_1537e94d7788e929d0cb991094b68d00
#
_entry.id   1537e94d7788e929d0cb991094b68d00
#
_cell.length_a   1.000
_cell.length_b   1.000
_cell.length_c   1.000
_cell.angle_alpha   90.00
_cell.angle_beta   90.00
_cell.angle_gamma   90.00
#
_symmetry.space_group_name_H-M   'P 1'
#
loop_
_entity.id
_entity.type
_entity.pdbx_description
1 polymer ?
#
loop_
_entity_poly.entity_id
_entity_poly.type
_entity_poly.pdbx_seq_one_letter_code
_entity_poly.pdbx_strand_id
1 'polypeptide(L)'
;MMRSLARLLGDEFSGFVLENEPLSRHTTIRIGGPAAFFIEADDLRSLTFACDACRKLGVPWTMFGKGSNLLVSDAGFNGAVITLGAGFAKCAFDAEAGVFTLGAGLRLSHAVREAASLGRSGLEF
;
A
#
# COMPACT_ATOMS: atom_id res chain seq x y z
N MET A 1 5.03 -22.66 2.38
CA MET A 1 4.12 -21.56 2.03
C MET A 1 4.86 -20.30 1.64
N MET A 2 5.80 -19.82 2.43
CA MET A 2 6.56 -18.59 2.19
C MET A 2 7.34 -18.60 0.87
N ARG A 3 8.08 -19.65 0.59
CA ARG A 3 8.80 -19.82 -0.67
C ARG A 3 7.84 -19.88 -1.88
N SER A 4 6.63 -20.40 -1.65
CA SER A 4 5.63 -20.52 -2.71
C SER A 4 5.06 -19.16 -3.09
N LEU A 5 4.84 -18.27 -2.13
CA LEU A 5 4.36 -16.92 -2.40
C LEU A 5 5.39 -16.13 -3.23
N ALA A 6 6.65 -16.09 -2.79
CA ALA A 6 7.69 -15.40 -3.51
C ALA A 6 7.89 -15.96 -4.93
N ARG A 7 7.77 -17.28 -5.08
CA ARG A 7 7.89 -17.92 -6.38
C ARG A 7 6.74 -17.57 -7.33
N LEU A 8 5.51 -17.47 -6.81
CA LEU A 8 4.36 -17.08 -7.61
C LEU A 8 4.41 -15.65 -8.11
N LEU A 9 5.04 -14.77 -7.36
CA LEU A 9 5.22 -13.38 -7.77
C LEU A 9 6.19 -13.26 -8.95
N GLY A 10 7.26 -14.08 -8.94
CA GLY A 10 8.20 -14.16 -10.07
C GLY A 10 9.04 -12.91 -10.30
N ASP A 11 9.79 -12.91 -11.40
CA ASP A 11 10.72 -11.83 -11.74
C ASP A 11 10.03 -10.59 -12.29
N GLU A 12 8.79 -10.72 -12.75
CA GLU A 12 8.00 -9.61 -13.30
C GLU A 12 7.35 -8.75 -12.23
N PHE A 13 7.41 -9.20 -10.97
CA PHE A 13 6.85 -8.45 -9.86
C PHE A 13 7.74 -7.25 -9.54
N SER A 14 7.15 -6.06 -9.57
CA SER A 14 7.81 -4.82 -9.16
C SER A 14 7.39 -4.44 -7.75
N GLY A 15 8.34 -4.41 -6.84
CA GLY A 15 8.11 -4.18 -5.42
C GLY A 15 8.96 -5.12 -4.58
N PHE A 16 8.49 -5.43 -3.39
CA PHE A 16 9.20 -6.37 -2.51
C PHE A 16 8.25 -7.15 -1.61
N VAL A 17 8.77 -8.24 -1.07
CA VAL A 17 8.07 -9.08 -0.09
C VAL A 17 8.99 -9.27 1.11
N LEU A 18 8.48 -8.98 2.29
CA LEU A 18 9.16 -9.22 3.57
C LEU A 18 8.37 -10.27 4.34
N GLU A 19 9.09 -11.16 5.01
CA GLU A 19 8.48 -12.21 5.83
C GLU A 19 8.59 -11.86 7.31
N ASN A 20 7.55 -12.16 8.07
CA ASN A 20 7.47 -11.88 9.51
C ASN A 20 7.85 -10.42 9.83
N GLU A 21 7.31 -9.50 9.05
CA GLU A 21 7.64 -8.08 9.19
C GLU A 21 6.87 -7.46 10.34
N PRO A 22 7.55 -6.84 11.32
CA PRO A 22 6.87 -6.12 12.40
C PRO A 22 6.05 -4.95 11.84
N LEU A 23 4.74 -4.98 12.04
CA LEU A 23 3.87 -3.93 11.54
C LEU A 23 4.08 -2.61 12.30
N SER A 24 4.70 -2.66 13.48
CA SER A 24 5.11 -1.46 14.21
C SER A 24 6.03 -0.53 13.39
N ARG A 25 6.75 -1.08 12.41
CA ARG A 25 7.60 -0.29 11.51
C ARG A 25 6.79 0.47 10.45
N HIS A 26 5.52 0.12 10.28
CA HIS A 26 4.66 0.62 9.21
C HIS A 26 3.44 1.38 9.73
N THR A 27 3.36 1.61 11.03
CA THR A 27 2.30 2.41 11.65
C THR A 27 2.89 3.68 12.27
N THR A 28 2.13 4.76 12.24
CA THR A 28 2.57 6.04 12.81
C THR A 28 2.78 5.94 14.31
N ILE A 29 1.92 5.19 15.02
CA ILE A 29 2.02 4.99 16.46
C ILE A 29 3.08 3.96 16.84
N ARG A 30 3.70 3.29 15.88
CA ARG A 30 4.77 2.31 16.04
C ARG A 30 4.44 1.16 16.97
N ILE A 31 3.19 0.69 16.90
CA ILE A 31 2.68 -0.46 17.62
C ILE A 31 2.11 -1.45 16.62
N GLY A 32 2.42 -2.72 16.81
CA GLY A 32 1.87 -3.80 15.99
C GLY A 32 2.83 -4.97 15.90
N GLY A 33 2.28 -6.19 16.01
CA GLY A 33 3.02 -7.43 15.84
C GLY A 33 3.35 -7.72 14.39
N PRO A 34 3.92 -8.90 14.11
CA PRO A 34 4.39 -9.23 12.76
C PRO A 34 3.26 -9.62 11.81
N ALA A 35 3.37 -9.23 10.55
CA ALA A 35 2.62 -9.84 9.46
C ALA A 35 3.41 -11.02 8.92
N ALA A 36 2.74 -12.11 8.57
CA ALA A 36 3.42 -13.25 7.96
C ALA A 36 4.12 -12.82 6.65
N PHE A 37 3.45 -11.98 5.88
CA PHE A 37 4.02 -11.36 4.67
C PHE A 37 3.69 -9.87 4.65
N PHE A 38 4.67 -9.07 4.26
CA PHE A 38 4.47 -7.66 3.97
C PHE A 38 4.88 -7.41 2.52
N ILE A 39 3.93 -7.03 1.69
CA ILE A 39 4.11 -6.92 0.25
C ILE A 39 3.90 -5.47 -0.17
N GLU A 40 4.90 -4.88 -0.81
CA GLU A 40 4.72 -3.61 -1.48
C GLU A 40 4.65 -3.86 -2.98
N ALA A 41 3.56 -3.44 -3.62
CA ALA A 41 3.38 -3.54 -5.06
C ALA A 41 3.53 -2.16 -5.68
N ASP A 42 4.41 -2.02 -6.67
CA ASP A 42 4.74 -0.73 -7.27
C ASP A 42 3.81 -0.36 -8.43
N ASP A 43 3.12 -1.31 -9.01
CA ASP A 43 2.21 -1.08 -10.13
C ASP A 43 0.99 -2.00 -10.06
N LEU A 44 0.02 -1.74 -10.93
CA LEU A 44 -1.24 -2.49 -10.95
C LEU A 44 -1.03 -3.97 -11.28
N ARG A 45 -0.11 -4.26 -12.17
CA ARG A 45 0.22 -5.65 -12.55
C ARG A 45 0.74 -6.42 -11.34
N SER A 46 1.67 -5.82 -10.60
CA SER A 46 2.24 -6.42 -9.39
C SER A 46 1.20 -6.59 -8.29
N LEU A 47 0.33 -5.60 -8.12
CA LEU A 47 -0.78 -5.70 -7.16
C LEU A 47 -1.70 -6.88 -7.51
N THR A 48 -2.05 -7.04 -8.78
CA THR A 48 -2.88 -8.15 -9.24
C THR A 48 -2.19 -9.49 -8.98
N PHE A 49 -0.89 -9.59 -9.27
CA PHE A 49 -0.12 -10.80 -8.98
C PHE A 49 -0.12 -11.12 -7.49
N ALA A 50 0.06 -10.12 -6.63
CA ALA A 50 0.06 -10.33 -5.18
C ALA A 50 -1.29 -10.86 -4.69
N CYS A 51 -2.38 -10.26 -5.11
CA CYS A 51 -3.72 -10.69 -4.73
C CYS A 51 -4.02 -12.10 -5.23
N ASP A 52 -3.65 -12.40 -6.48
CA ASP A 52 -3.86 -13.73 -7.05
C ASP A 52 -3.03 -14.79 -6.34
N ALA A 53 -1.79 -14.49 -6.00
CA ALA A 53 -0.92 -15.42 -5.28
C ALA A 53 -1.50 -15.73 -3.91
N CYS A 54 -1.96 -14.73 -3.18
CA CYS A 54 -2.59 -14.92 -1.87
C CYS A 54 -3.84 -15.79 -1.99
N ARG A 55 -4.67 -15.53 -3.01
CA ARG A 55 -5.89 -16.31 -3.24
C ARG A 55 -5.57 -17.77 -3.56
N LYS A 56 -4.59 -18.02 -4.43
CA LYS A 56 -4.19 -19.40 -4.81
C LYS A 56 -3.66 -20.20 -3.63
N LEU A 57 -2.95 -19.55 -2.72
CA LEU A 57 -2.35 -20.20 -1.55
C LEU A 57 -3.27 -20.21 -0.34
N GLY A 58 -4.46 -19.61 -0.42
CA GLY A 58 -5.36 -19.50 0.72
C GLY A 58 -4.82 -18.60 1.83
N VAL A 59 -3.98 -17.62 1.50
CA VAL A 59 -3.43 -16.66 2.45
C VAL A 59 -4.39 -15.48 2.57
N PRO A 60 -4.93 -15.21 3.76
CA PRO A 60 -5.75 -14.01 3.95
C PRO A 60 -4.89 -12.75 3.74
N TRP A 61 -5.47 -11.72 3.17
CA TRP A 61 -4.74 -10.49 2.93
C TRP A 61 -5.58 -9.26 3.25
N THR A 62 -4.89 -8.17 3.58
CA THR A 62 -5.50 -6.87 3.82
C THR A 62 -4.60 -5.78 3.24
N MET A 63 -5.20 -4.62 2.98
CA MET A 63 -4.46 -3.47 2.46
C MET A 63 -4.09 -2.51 3.59
N PHE A 64 -2.84 -2.02 3.55
CA PHE A 64 -2.40 -0.91 4.38
C PHE A 64 -2.21 0.33 3.50
N GLY A 65 -2.70 1.49 3.97
CA GLY A 65 -2.29 2.78 3.45
C GLY A 65 -0.93 3.18 4.04
N LYS A 66 -0.81 4.41 4.52
CA LYS A 66 0.46 4.88 5.13
C LYS A 66 0.53 4.60 6.64
N GLY A 67 -0.45 3.91 7.19
CA GLY A 67 -0.44 3.49 8.60
C GLY A 67 -0.74 4.60 9.60
N SER A 68 -1.20 5.77 9.14
CA SER A 68 -1.40 6.92 10.01
C SER A 68 -2.60 6.80 10.97
N ASN A 69 -3.61 6.00 10.60
CA ASN A 69 -4.81 5.80 11.40
C ASN A 69 -5.03 4.32 11.75
N LEU A 70 -3.94 3.55 11.84
CA LEU A 70 -4.02 2.12 12.11
C LEU A 70 -3.55 1.77 13.50
N LEU A 71 -4.34 0.95 14.17
CA LEU A 71 -3.98 0.28 15.41
C LEU A 71 -3.91 -1.21 15.11
N VAL A 72 -2.74 -1.80 15.29
CA VAL A 72 -2.49 -3.21 14.98
C VAL A 72 -2.23 -3.97 16.27
N SER A 73 -2.85 -5.15 16.39
CA SER A 73 -2.64 -6.03 17.53
C SER A 73 -1.17 -6.42 17.69
N ASP A 74 -0.72 -6.57 18.93
CA ASP A 74 0.62 -7.10 19.24
C ASP A 74 0.80 -8.53 18.75
N ALA A 75 -0.29 -9.29 18.59
CA ALA A 75 -0.24 -10.63 18.00
C ALA A 75 0.05 -10.61 16.50
N GLY A 76 -0.11 -9.45 15.85
CA GLY A 76 0.16 -9.29 14.43
C GLY A 76 -0.99 -9.77 13.55
N PHE A 77 -0.65 -10.08 12.30
CA PHE A 77 -1.60 -10.54 11.30
C PHE A 77 -1.05 -11.80 10.63
N ASN A 78 -1.79 -12.90 10.76
CA ASN A 78 -1.37 -14.18 10.17
C ASN A 78 -1.79 -14.27 8.70
N GLY A 79 -1.26 -13.40 7.90
CA GLY A 79 -1.55 -13.30 6.48
C GLY A 79 -0.65 -12.27 5.81
N ALA A 80 -1.07 -11.79 4.66
CA ALA A 80 -0.33 -10.80 3.88
C ALA A 80 -0.90 -9.41 4.07
N VAL A 81 -0.04 -8.47 4.39
CA VAL A 81 -0.35 -7.03 4.36
C VAL A 81 0.20 -6.50 3.05
N ILE A 82 -0.65 -5.89 2.24
CA ILE A 82 -0.28 -5.35 0.95
C ILE A 82 -0.35 -3.83 1.01
N THR A 83 0.72 -3.16 0.59
CA THR A 83 0.79 -1.71 0.49
C THR A 83 1.14 -1.29 -0.93
N LEU A 84 0.83 -0.05 -1.27
CA LEU A 84 1.02 0.48 -2.62
C LEU A 84 2.30 1.30 -2.68
N GLY A 85 3.16 0.97 -3.64
CA GLY A 85 4.43 1.66 -3.85
C GLY A 85 4.35 2.86 -4.77
N ALA A 86 5.50 3.26 -5.29
CA ALA A 86 5.69 4.52 -6.02
C ALA A 86 4.79 4.66 -7.26
N GLY A 87 4.47 3.58 -7.95
CA GLY A 87 3.61 3.63 -9.13
C GLY A 87 2.18 4.07 -8.86
N PHE A 88 1.76 4.04 -7.60
CA PHE A 88 0.44 4.49 -7.17
C PHE A 88 0.44 5.88 -6.52
N ALA A 89 1.57 6.56 -6.51
CA ALA A 89 1.71 7.89 -5.89
C ALA A 89 1.66 9.01 -6.92
N LYS A 90 0.94 8.81 -8.02
CA LYS A 90 0.84 9.79 -9.10
C LYS A 90 -0.26 10.80 -8.81
N CYS A 91 -0.03 12.02 -9.33
CA CYS A 91 -0.97 13.12 -9.17
C CYS A 91 -1.09 13.84 -10.52
N ALA A 92 -2.30 14.05 -11.00
CA ALA A 92 -2.56 14.79 -12.23
C ALA A 92 -3.75 15.73 -12.04
N PHE A 93 -3.64 16.93 -12.55
CA PHE A 93 -4.72 17.93 -12.46
C PHE A 93 -5.13 18.40 -13.86
N ASP A 94 -6.43 18.25 -14.14
CA ASP A 94 -7.03 18.78 -15.34
C ASP A 94 -7.65 20.14 -15.01
N ALA A 95 -6.99 21.20 -15.44
CA ALA A 95 -7.40 22.56 -15.12
C ALA A 95 -8.74 22.95 -15.77
N GLU A 96 -9.05 22.41 -16.95
CA GLU A 96 -10.30 22.71 -17.65
C GLU A 96 -11.49 22.07 -16.95
N ALA A 97 -11.36 20.81 -16.56
CA ALA A 97 -12.43 20.08 -15.88
C ALA A 97 -12.46 20.35 -14.36
N GLY A 98 -11.38 20.90 -13.79
CA GLY A 98 -11.25 21.08 -12.35
C GLY A 98 -11.12 19.77 -11.60
N VAL A 99 -10.51 18.76 -12.22
CA VAL A 99 -10.44 17.39 -11.69
C VAL A 99 -9.00 17.03 -11.32
N PHE A 100 -8.81 16.56 -10.09
CA PHE A 100 -7.59 15.88 -9.64
C PHE A 100 -7.74 14.38 -9.79
N THR A 101 -6.74 13.76 -10.41
CA THR A 101 -6.61 12.30 -10.40
C THR A 101 -5.44 11.96 -9.49
N LEU A 102 -5.72 11.22 -8.43
CA LEU A 102 -4.73 10.90 -7.39
C LEU A 102 -4.57 9.39 -7.30
N GLY A 103 -3.34 8.92 -7.30
CA GLY A 103 -3.05 7.52 -7.05
C GLY A 103 -3.34 7.16 -5.59
N ALA A 104 -3.85 5.97 -5.35
CA ALA A 104 -4.23 5.51 -4.01
C ALA A 104 -3.04 5.39 -3.05
N GLY A 105 -1.80 5.35 -3.56
CA GLY A 105 -0.58 5.34 -2.76
C GLY A 105 -0.05 6.72 -2.39
N LEU A 106 -0.69 7.79 -2.88
CA LEU A 106 -0.26 9.15 -2.59
C LEU A 106 -0.68 9.54 -1.16
N ARG A 107 0.21 10.22 -0.43
CA ARG A 107 -0.14 10.75 0.89
C ARG A 107 -1.14 11.89 0.74
N LEU A 108 -2.16 11.89 1.60
CA LEU A 108 -3.18 12.95 1.58
C LEU A 108 -2.57 14.34 1.78
N SER A 109 -1.57 14.46 2.67
CA SER A 109 -0.87 15.72 2.88
C SER A 109 -0.19 16.25 1.62
N HIS A 110 0.33 15.36 0.78
CA HIS A 110 0.90 15.75 -0.51
C HIS A 110 -0.18 16.26 -1.46
N ALA A 111 -1.33 15.59 -1.52
CA ALA A 111 -2.45 15.99 -2.35
C ALA A 111 -2.97 17.39 -1.94
N VAL A 112 -3.07 17.64 -0.65
CA VAL A 112 -3.48 18.94 -0.12
C VAL A 112 -2.51 20.04 -0.54
N ARG A 113 -1.20 19.78 -0.43
CA ARG A 113 -0.18 20.75 -0.85
C ARG A 113 -0.21 21.02 -2.36
N GLU A 114 -0.40 19.98 -3.17
CA GLU A 114 -0.52 20.14 -4.62
C GLU A 114 -1.75 20.98 -4.97
N ALA A 115 -2.89 20.72 -4.35
CA ALA A 115 -4.11 21.50 -4.57
C ALA A 115 -3.88 22.96 -4.18
N ALA A 116 -3.28 23.23 -3.03
CA ALA A 116 -2.98 24.58 -2.57
C ALA A 116 -2.02 25.32 -3.51
N SER A 117 -1.00 24.64 -4.04
CA SER A 117 -0.06 25.24 -4.98
C SER A 117 -0.71 25.67 -6.28
N LEU A 118 -1.84 25.06 -6.65
CA LEU A 118 -2.65 25.39 -7.82
C LEU A 118 -3.79 26.37 -7.51
N GLY A 119 -3.84 26.90 -6.29
CA GLY A 119 -4.89 27.83 -5.86
C GLY A 119 -6.25 27.15 -5.69
N ARG A 120 -6.29 25.85 -5.45
CA ARG A 120 -7.51 25.07 -5.29
C ARG A 120 -7.74 24.67 -3.85
N SER A 121 -8.99 24.52 -3.46
CA SER A 121 -9.40 24.11 -2.12
C SER A 121 -10.37 22.94 -2.19
N GLY A 122 -10.69 22.34 -1.05
CA GLY A 122 -11.65 21.24 -0.94
C GLY A 122 -11.07 19.94 -0.41
N LEU A 123 -9.75 19.87 -0.23
CA LEU A 123 -9.06 18.69 0.32
C LEU A 123 -8.52 18.93 1.74
N GLU A 124 -8.90 20.03 2.34
CA GLU A 124 -8.48 20.35 3.72
C GLU A 124 -9.29 19.50 4.71
N PHE A 125 -8.59 18.77 5.56
CA PHE A 125 -9.20 17.89 6.58
C PHE A 125 -8.64 18.14 7.95
#